data_23efd9632f4df75d2ad131f17fac639a
#
_entry.id   23efd9632f4df75d2ad131f17fac639a
#
_cell.length_a   1.000
_cell.length_b   1.000
_cell.length_c   1.000
_cell.angle_alpha   90.00
_cell.angle_beta   90.00
_cell.angle_gamma   90.00
#
_symmetry.space_group_name_H-M   'P 1'
#
loop_
_entity.id
_entity.type
_entity.pdbx_description
1 polymer ?
#
loop_
_entity_poly.entity_id
_entity_poly.type
_entity_poly.pdbx_seq_one_letter_code
_entity_poly.pdbx_strand_id
1 'polypeptide(L)'
;MSRHGTKQSFSAIADFITKNPGWPNILTLRRRAEETVQGAIPDKAVLAWFDIYPPITTAGRIRLIAALTADGQIDKAQKLIRETWIKRNFGRKQERRFRRQYLRFLSRKDQVVRLDRLLWNGRFVEARRGAQCRWSTSLSRSSPWRGLR
;
A
#
# COMPACT_ATOMS: atom_id res chain seq x y z
N MET A 1 -3.13 19.08 33.19
CA MET A 1 -3.81 17.78 32.98
C MET A 1 -3.43 17.26 31.60
N SER A 2 -2.43 16.42 31.53
CA SER A 2 -1.86 15.89 30.27
C SER A 2 -2.73 14.76 29.76
N ARG A 3 -3.41 14.98 28.62
CA ARG A 3 -4.07 13.90 27.89
C ARG A 3 -3.01 13.06 27.21
N HIS A 4 -2.44 12.12 27.93
CA HIS A 4 -1.69 11.03 27.33
C HIS A 4 -2.71 10.13 26.62
N GLY A 5 -2.95 10.42 25.33
CA GLY A 5 -3.61 9.48 24.47
C GLY A 5 -2.72 8.23 24.39
N THR A 6 -3.02 7.24 25.19
CA THR A 6 -2.41 5.92 25.13
C THR A 6 -2.54 5.43 23.69
N LYS A 7 -1.42 5.39 22.95
CA LYS A 7 -1.35 4.69 21.66
C LYS A 7 -1.68 3.24 21.97
N GLN A 8 -2.94 2.86 21.77
CA GLN A 8 -3.33 1.47 21.92
C GLN A 8 -2.46 0.63 20.99
N SER A 9 -1.77 -0.34 21.56
CA SER A 9 -0.94 -1.24 20.77
C SER A 9 -1.81 -2.09 19.85
N PHE A 10 -1.28 -2.47 18.71
CA PHE A 10 -1.96 -3.39 17.79
C PHE A 10 -2.50 -4.64 18.51
N SER A 11 -1.70 -5.25 19.39
CA SER A 11 -2.11 -6.46 20.11
C SER A 11 -3.36 -6.23 20.95
N ALA A 12 -3.46 -5.12 21.68
CA ALA A 12 -4.63 -4.82 22.49
C ALA A 12 -5.91 -4.66 21.65
N ILE A 13 -5.80 -4.00 20.49
CA ILE A 13 -6.93 -3.83 19.57
C ILE A 13 -7.30 -5.17 18.93
N ALA A 14 -6.30 -5.96 18.51
CA ALA A 14 -6.49 -7.26 17.90
C ALA A 14 -7.19 -8.25 18.87
N ASP A 15 -6.73 -8.31 20.11
CA ASP A 15 -7.32 -9.13 21.17
C ASP A 15 -8.77 -8.72 21.45
N PHE A 16 -9.03 -7.42 21.49
CA PHE A 16 -10.39 -6.92 21.68
C PHE A 16 -11.32 -7.31 20.54
N ILE A 17 -10.87 -7.17 19.29
CA ILE A 17 -11.63 -7.55 18.09
C ILE A 17 -11.95 -9.04 18.11
N THR A 18 -10.97 -9.87 18.46
CA THR A 18 -11.14 -11.33 18.52
C THR A 18 -12.14 -11.76 19.57
N LYS A 19 -12.14 -11.09 20.73
CA LYS A 19 -13.06 -11.37 21.83
C LYS A 19 -14.48 -10.83 21.61
N ASN A 20 -14.62 -9.81 20.74
CA ASN A 20 -15.89 -9.11 20.52
C ASN A 20 -16.22 -8.96 19.03
N PRO A 21 -16.44 -10.05 18.29
CA PRO A 21 -16.64 -10.01 16.83
C PRO A 21 -17.92 -9.25 16.42
N GLY A 22 -18.91 -9.18 17.29
CA GLY A 22 -20.18 -8.45 17.08
C GLY A 22 -20.18 -7.00 17.57
N TRP A 23 -19.01 -6.43 17.92
CA TRP A 23 -18.96 -5.07 18.45
C TRP A 23 -19.40 -4.02 17.43
N PRO A 24 -20.25 -3.04 17.80
CA PRO A 24 -20.60 -1.95 16.91
C PRO A 24 -19.32 -1.17 16.51
N ASN A 25 -19.23 -0.82 15.23
CA ASN A 25 -18.06 -0.16 14.67
C ASN A 25 -16.74 -0.98 14.60
N ILE A 26 -16.84 -2.31 14.59
CA ILE A 26 -15.67 -3.20 14.45
C ILE A 26 -14.75 -2.81 13.27
N LEU A 27 -15.33 -2.31 12.17
CA LEU A 27 -14.56 -1.86 11.00
C LEU A 27 -13.67 -0.64 11.30
N THR A 28 -14.13 0.26 12.17
CA THR A 28 -13.33 1.41 12.62
C THR A 28 -12.17 0.95 13.50
N LEU A 29 -12.41 -0.01 14.38
CA LEU A 29 -11.35 -0.62 15.21
C LEU A 29 -10.33 -1.35 14.35
N ARG A 30 -10.76 -2.10 13.33
CA ARG A 30 -9.86 -2.76 12.37
C ARG A 30 -9.00 -1.75 11.61
N ARG A 31 -9.56 -0.63 11.14
CA ARG A 31 -8.79 0.44 10.50
C ARG A 31 -7.73 1.01 11.43
N ARG A 32 -8.08 1.27 12.69
CA ARG A 32 -7.12 1.74 13.70
C ARG A 32 -6.03 0.71 13.98
N ALA A 33 -6.37 -0.56 14.09
CA ALA A 33 -5.40 -1.64 14.23
C ALA A 33 -4.41 -1.63 13.06
N GLU A 34 -4.90 -1.56 11.82
CA GLU A 34 -4.05 -1.52 10.61
C GLU A 34 -3.15 -0.28 10.54
N GLU A 35 -3.57 0.86 11.08
CA GLU A 35 -2.75 2.07 11.18
C GLU A 35 -1.62 1.93 12.21
N THR A 36 -1.84 1.13 13.25
CA THR A 36 -0.85 0.87 14.31
C THR A 36 0.11 -0.29 13.99
N VAL A 37 -0.20 -1.11 13.00
CA VAL A 37 0.61 -2.27 12.54
C VAL A 37 1.95 -1.83 11.90
N GLN A 38 2.52 -0.69 12.27
CA GLN A 38 3.76 -0.22 11.69
C GLN A 38 4.99 -0.67 12.49
N GLY A 39 5.71 -1.65 11.95
CA GLY A 39 7.13 -1.86 12.24
C GLY A 39 7.52 -2.77 13.41
N ALA A 40 6.73 -2.85 14.48
CA ALA A 40 7.13 -3.55 15.71
C ALA A 40 6.53 -4.97 15.87
N ILE A 41 5.70 -5.41 14.93
CA ILE A 41 4.96 -6.65 15.04
C ILE A 41 5.62 -7.72 14.17
N PRO A 42 5.86 -8.94 14.71
CA PRO A 42 6.43 -10.03 13.95
C PRO A 42 5.60 -10.36 12.69
N ASP A 43 6.27 -10.63 11.57
CA ASP A 43 5.59 -10.90 10.29
C ASP A 43 4.62 -12.08 10.38
N LYS A 44 4.94 -13.12 11.14
CA LYS A 44 4.04 -14.26 11.38
C LYS A 44 2.73 -13.86 12.04
N ALA A 45 2.77 -12.96 13.02
CA ALA A 45 1.55 -12.44 13.68
C ALA A 45 0.72 -11.59 12.72
N VAL A 46 1.37 -10.80 11.86
CA VAL A 46 0.71 -10.02 10.82
C VAL A 46 0.02 -10.92 9.79
N LEU A 47 0.68 -12.00 9.35
CA LEU A 47 0.11 -12.96 8.42
C LEU A 47 -1.10 -13.67 9.02
N ALA A 48 -1.00 -14.16 10.25
CA ALA A 48 -2.11 -14.82 10.96
C ALA A 48 -3.31 -13.88 11.16
N TRP A 49 -3.06 -12.61 11.47
CA TRP A 49 -4.10 -11.61 11.60
C TRP A 49 -4.83 -11.36 10.28
N PHE A 50 -4.09 -11.13 9.19
CA PHE A 50 -4.67 -10.81 7.89
C PHE A 50 -5.28 -12.02 7.17
N ASP A 51 -4.98 -13.22 7.60
CA ASP A 51 -5.66 -14.44 7.15
C ASP A 51 -7.12 -14.49 7.63
N ILE A 52 -7.35 -14.08 8.88
CA ILE A 52 -8.69 -14.00 9.49
C ILE A 52 -9.41 -12.71 9.06
N TYR A 53 -8.70 -11.58 9.07
CA TYR A 53 -9.25 -10.25 8.82
C TYR A 53 -8.56 -9.59 7.62
N PRO A 54 -9.06 -9.76 6.39
CA PRO A 54 -8.46 -9.15 5.20
C PRO A 54 -8.25 -7.63 5.34
N PRO A 55 -7.13 -7.08 4.83
CA PRO A 55 -6.78 -5.68 5.05
C PRO A 55 -7.78 -4.72 4.39
N ILE A 56 -8.25 -3.75 5.16
CA ILE A 56 -9.20 -2.73 4.74
C ILE A 56 -8.48 -1.50 4.20
N THR A 57 -7.36 -1.09 4.84
CA THR A 57 -6.63 0.12 4.51
C THR A 57 -5.48 -0.14 3.53
N THR A 58 -5.00 0.93 2.89
CA THR A 58 -3.78 0.86 2.07
C THR A 58 -2.55 0.55 2.93
N ALA A 59 -2.50 1.08 4.17
CA ALA A 59 -1.42 0.80 5.12
C ALA A 59 -1.38 -0.68 5.52
N GLY A 60 -2.53 -1.28 5.83
CA GLY A 60 -2.64 -2.71 6.14
C GLY A 60 -2.18 -3.59 4.98
N ARG A 61 -2.59 -3.26 3.74
CA ARG A 61 -2.13 -3.98 2.54
C ARG A 61 -0.61 -3.90 2.36
N ILE A 62 -0.02 -2.72 2.53
CA ILE A 62 1.45 -2.55 2.43
C ILE A 62 2.16 -3.39 3.49
N ARG A 63 1.62 -3.43 4.70
CA ARG A 63 2.21 -4.23 5.79
C ARG A 63 2.10 -5.73 5.50
N LEU A 64 0.95 -6.19 4.98
CA LEU A 64 0.77 -7.58 4.55
C LEU A 64 1.74 -7.95 3.42
N ILE A 65 1.91 -7.08 2.41
CA ILE A 65 2.89 -7.28 1.34
C ILE A 65 4.30 -7.45 1.91
N ALA A 66 4.70 -6.61 2.86
CA ALA A 66 6.01 -6.70 3.50
C ALA A 66 6.18 -8.04 4.24
N ALA A 67 5.16 -8.48 4.99
CA ALA A 67 5.16 -9.75 5.69
C ALA A 67 5.23 -10.96 4.74
N LEU A 68 4.44 -10.96 3.66
CA LEU A 68 4.48 -11.99 2.63
C LEU A 68 5.83 -12.08 1.93
N THR A 69 6.45 -10.92 1.67
CA THR A 69 7.79 -10.87 1.06
C THR A 69 8.86 -11.42 2.00
N ALA A 70 8.77 -11.11 3.29
CA ALA A 70 9.69 -11.62 4.31
C ALA A 70 9.52 -13.12 4.55
N ASP A 71 8.29 -13.65 4.45
CA ASP A 71 7.97 -15.07 4.57
C ASP A 71 8.28 -15.89 3.30
N GLY A 72 8.74 -15.24 2.23
CA GLY A 72 9.10 -15.90 0.96
C GLY A 72 7.91 -16.23 0.06
N GLN A 73 6.69 -15.80 0.38
CA GLN A 73 5.48 -16.00 -0.43
C GLN A 73 5.40 -14.96 -1.56
N ILE A 74 6.40 -14.99 -2.46
CA ILE A 74 6.60 -13.95 -3.48
C ILE A 74 5.41 -13.86 -4.46
N ASP A 75 4.83 -14.97 -4.87
CA ASP A 75 3.71 -14.99 -5.82
C ASP A 75 2.47 -14.29 -5.25
N LYS A 76 2.13 -14.57 -4.00
CA LYS A 76 1.03 -13.89 -3.30
C LYS A 76 1.33 -12.41 -3.10
N ALA A 77 2.57 -12.09 -2.70
CA ALA A 77 3.02 -10.71 -2.56
C ALA A 77 2.90 -9.94 -3.89
N GLN A 78 3.37 -10.52 -4.99
CA GLN A 78 3.33 -9.90 -6.33
C GLN A 78 1.89 -9.63 -6.79
N LYS A 79 0.98 -10.58 -6.62
CA LYS A 79 -0.44 -10.40 -6.92
C LYS A 79 -1.04 -9.25 -6.11
N LEU A 80 -0.77 -9.23 -4.81
CA LEU A 80 -1.27 -8.20 -3.90
C LEU A 80 -0.65 -6.82 -4.18
N ILE A 81 0.63 -6.74 -4.57
CA ILE A 81 1.31 -5.52 -4.99
C ILE A 81 0.60 -4.90 -6.19
N ARG A 82 0.37 -5.68 -7.25
CA ARG A 82 -0.32 -5.22 -8.46
C ARG A 82 -1.73 -4.73 -8.15
N GLU A 83 -2.49 -5.54 -7.41
CA GLU A 83 -3.85 -5.20 -7.03
C GLU A 83 -3.91 -3.93 -6.18
N THR A 84 -3.02 -3.80 -5.20
CA THR A 84 -2.94 -2.62 -4.33
C THR A 84 -2.57 -1.37 -5.14
N TRP A 85 -1.59 -1.49 -6.05
CA TRP A 85 -1.17 -0.40 -6.92
C TRP A 85 -2.29 0.11 -7.81
N ILE A 86 -3.04 -0.80 -8.44
CA ILE A 86 -4.12 -0.46 -9.37
C ILE A 86 -5.33 0.09 -8.60
N LYS A 87 -5.79 -0.59 -7.56
CA LYS A 87 -7.09 -0.34 -6.92
C LYS A 87 -7.05 0.68 -5.78
N ARG A 88 -5.89 0.92 -5.15
CA ARG A 88 -5.82 1.77 -3.95
C ARG A 88 -5.28 3.16 -4.23
N ASN A 89 -5.68 4.09 -3.38
CA ASN A 89 -5.18 5.45 -3.39
C ASN A 89 -4.04 5.58 -2.39
N PHE A 90 -3.03 6.34 -2.77
CA PHE A 90 -1.83 6.55 -1.99
C PHE A 90 -1.64 8.04 -1.71
N GLY A 91 -1.21 8.37 -0.51
CA GLY A 91 -0.63 9.67 -0.23
C GLY A 91 0.73 9.84 -0.94
N ARG A 92 1.15 11.09 -1.23
CA ARG A 92 2.39 11.38 -1.99
C ARG A 92 3.62 10.64 -1.47
N LYS A 93 3.84 10.66 -0.15
CA LYS A 93 5.00 9.98 0.47
C LYS A 93 4.89 8.45 0.37
N GLN A 94 3.69 7.93 0.60
CA GLN A 94 3.39 6.51 0.55
C GLN A 94 3.53 5.94 -0.87
N GLU A 95 3.04 6.66 -1.90
CA GLU A 95 3.19 6.31 -3.31
C GLU A 95 4.67 6.22 -3.73
N ARG A 96 5.47 7.23 -3.35
CA ARG A 96 6.91 7.27 -3.64
C ARG A 96 7.64 6.10 -2.99
N ARG A 97 7.34 5.79 -1.72
CA ARG A 97 7.94 4.67 -0.99
C ARG A 97 7.56 3.33 -1.61
N PHE A 98 6.27 3.14 -1.91
CA PHE A 98 5.74 1.93 -2.52
C PHE A 98 6.38 1.66 -3.89
N ARG A 99 6.45 2.67 -4.76
CA ARG A 99 7.12 2.55 -6.04
C ARG A 99 8.59 2.17 -5.90
N ARG A 100 9.33 2.84 -5.05
CA ARG A 100 10.76 2.56 -4.84
C ARG A 100 10.98 1.09 -4.45
N GLN A 101 10.12 0.56 -3.60
CA GLN A 101 10.27 -0.79 -3.05
C GLN A 101 9.79 -1.88 -4.00
N TYR A 102 8.69 -1.63 -4.74
CA TYR A 102 7.97 -2.66 -5.48
C TYR A 102 7.92 -2.43 -7.00
N LEU A 103 8.65 -1.46 -7.53
CA LEU A 103 8.63 -1.13 -8.97
C LEU A 103 8.94 -2.33 -9.87
N ARG A 104 9.85 -3.22 -9.44
CA ARG A 104 10.24 -4.43 -10.16
C ARG A 104 9.09 -5.42 -10.39
N PHE A 105 8.05 -5.36 -9.56
CA PHE A 105 6.87 -6.23 -9.65
C PHE A 105 5.72 -5.60 -10.44
N LEU A 106 5.86 -4.33 -10.83
CA LEU A 106 4.85 -3.56 -11.54
C LEU A 106 5.18 -3.51 -13.02
N SER A 107 4.25 -3.97 -13.85
CA SER A 107 4.38 -3.88 -15.30
C SER A 107 3.95 -2.51 -15.84
N ARG A 108 4.35 -2.23 -17.09
CA ARG A 108 3.86 -1.03 -17.80
C ARG A 108 2.33 -1.02 -17.92
N LYS A 109 1.73 -2.18 -18.11
CA LYS A 109 0.28 -2.36 -18.18
C LYS A 109 -0.40 -1.94 -16.87
N ASP A 110 0.16 -2.33 -15.73
CA ASP A 110 -0.36 -1.95 -14.41
C ASP A 110 -0.34 -0.43 -14.20
N GLN A 111 0.68 0.26 -14.76
CA GLN A 111 0.77 1.72 -14.71
C GLN A 111 -0.32 2.40 -15.54
N VAL A 112 -0.61 1.87 -16.73
CA VAL A 112 -1.67 2.40 -17.60
C VAL A 112 -3.03 2.22 -16.97
N VAL A 113 -3.33 1.01 -16.46
CA VAL A 113 -4.61 0.73 -15.80
C VAL A 113 -4.82 1.61 -14.56
N ARG A 114 -3.77 1.82 -13.76
CA ARG A 114 -3.83 2.75 -12.63
C ARG A 114 -4.12 4.17 -13.08
N LEU A 115 -3.41 4.65 -14.10
CA LEU A 115 -3.58 6.02 -14.63
C LEU A 115 -5.01 6.24 -15.11
N ASP A 116 -5.53 5.32 -15.89
CA ASP A 116 -6.90 5.32 -16.40
C ASP A 116 -7.92 5.42 -15.24
N ARG A 117 -7.80 4.55 -14.24
CA ARG A 117 -8.65 4.59 -13.05
C ARG A 117 -8.57 5.94 -12.31
N LEU A 118 -7.38 6.52 -12.17
CA LEU A 118 -7.21 7.81 -11.47
C LEU A 118 -7.88 8.94 -12.24
N LEU A 119 -7.80 8.93 -13.57
CA LEU A 119 -8.47 9.91 -14.44
C LEU A 119 -9.99 9.79 -14.34
N TRP A 120 -10.53 8.57 -14.42
CA TRP A 120 -11.96 8.31 -14.27
C TRP A 120 -12.52 8.76 -12.90
N ASN A 121 -11.72 8.63 -11.85
CA ASN A 121 -12.10 9.06 -10.50
C ASN A 121 -11.81 10.57 -10.23
N GLY A 122 -11.47 11.36 -11.23
CA GLY A 122 -11.18 12.78 -11.08
C GLY A 122 -9.91 13.10 -10.28
N ARG A 123 -9.02 12.10 -10.08
CA ARG A 123 -7.79 12.25 -9.30
C ARG A 123 -6.62 12.72 -10.17
N PHE A 124 -6.79 13.88 -10.79
CA PHE A 124 -5.84 14.41 -11.77
C PHE A 124 -4.44 14.68 -11.22
N VAL A 125 -4.34 15.09 -9.96
CA VAL A 125 -3.04 15.36 -9.31
C VAL A 125 -2.20 14.08 -9.20
N GLU A 126 -2.82 12.99 -8.78
CA GLU A 126 -2.17 11.68 -8.68
C GLU A 126 -1.87 11.09 -10.06
N ALA A 127 -2.79 11.24 -10.99
CA ALA A 127 -2.61 10.82 -12.38
C ALA A 127 -1.42 11.53 -13.04
N ARG A 128 -1.32 12.85 -12.88
CA ARG A 128 -0.20 13.66 -13.39
C ARG A 128 1.14 13.23 -12.81
N ARG A 129 1.21 12.96 -11.51
CA ARG A 129 2.43 12.42 -10.88
C ARG A 129 2.86 11.09 -11.47
N GLY A 130 1.91 10.19 -11.70
CA GLY A 130 2.16 8.90 -12.34
C GLY A 130 2.69 9.02 -13.77
N ALA A 131 2.12 9.94 -14.56
CA ALA A 131 2.53 10.22 -15.92
C ALA A 131 3.94 10.83 -16.00
N GLN A 132 4.26 11.83 -15.18
CA GLN A 132 5.58 12.49 -15.17
C GLN A 132 6.73 11.52 -14.89
N CYS A 133 6.54 10.59 -13.98
CA CYS A 133 7.56 9.59 -13.66
C CYS A 133 7.84 8.61 -14.82
N ARG A 134 6.91 8.45 -15.74
CA ARG A 134 7.05 7.58 -16.92
C ARG A 134 7.89 8.24 -18.00
N TRP A 135 7.82 9.57 -18.14
CA TRP A 135 8.56 10.31 -19.18
C TRP A 135 10.04 10.49 -18.83
N SER A 136 10.38 10.67 -17.55
CA SER A 136 11.78 10.85 -17.15
C SER A 136 12.65 9.61 -17.34
N THR A 137 12.08 8.40 -17.28
CA THR A 137 12.80 7.14 -17.54
C THR A 137 12.93 6.82 -19.04
N SER A 138 12.03 7.36 -19.88
CA SER A 138 12.06 7.13 -21.32
C SER A 138 12.96 8.11 -22.07
N LEU A 139 13.11 9.35 -21.59
CA LEU A 139 13.94 10.39 -22.20
C LEU A 139 15.45 10.19 -21.96
N SER A 140 15.83 9.35 -21.01
CA SER A 140 17.23 9.02 -20.73
C SER A 140 17.85 8.04 -21.74
N ARG A 141 17.04 7.36 -22.56
CA ARG A 141 17.52 6.29 -23.46
C ARG A 141 17.41 6.55 -24.94
N SER A 142 16.71 7.57 -25.38
CA SER A 142 16.67 7.92 -26.81
C SER A 142 16.33 9.39 -26.98
N SER A 143 17.34 10.23 -27.02
CA SER A 143 17.26 11.55 -27.60
C SER A 143 17.65 11.43 -29.10
N PRO A 144 16.67 11.46 -30.02
CA PRO A 144 16.99 11.45 -31.47
C PRO A 144 17.51 12.80 -31.96
N TRP A 145 17.66 13.78 -31.09
CA TRP A 145 17.98 15.16 -31.45
C TRP A 145 19.45 15.57 -31.19
N ARG A 146 20.36 14.62 -30.99
CA ARG A 146 21.81 14.94 -30.98
C ARG A 146 22.41 14.80 -32.38
N GLY A 147 22.04 15.68 -33.26
CA GLY A 147 22.63 15.64 -34.59
C GLY A 147 22.15 16.68 -35.57
N LEU A 148 21.84 17.88 -35.13
CA LEU A 148 21.67 19.01 -36.06
C LEU A 148 22.43 20.21 -35.48
N ARG A 149 23.65 20.39 -35.95
CA ARG A 149 24.34 21.67 -36.07
C ARG A 149 24.17 22.15 -37.51
#